data_a94f582cdfcfe27233883896406ad884
#
_entry.id   a94f582cdfcfe27233883896406ad884
#
_cell.length_a   1.000
_cell.length_b   1.000
_cell.length_c   1.000
_cell.angle_alpha   90.00
_cell.angle_beta   90.00
_cell.angle_gamma   90.00
#
_symmetry.space_group_name_H-M   'P 1'
#
loop_
_entity.id
_entity.type
_entity.pdbx_description
1 polymer ?
#
loop_
_entity_poly.entity_id
_entity_poly.type
_entity_poly.pdbx_seq_one_letter_code
_entity_poly.pdbx_strand_id
1 'polypeptide(L)'
;GAYGVVALGVHRKSQKVVAIKKIQPFQRTLFCLRTLREIKFLRQFNHPNIIRILDIQKPSSIEGFNEVYVIQEYMDADLHTVIQTQELSDDHIKYFLYQILKGVKYLHSCGVIHRDLKPANLLVNENSEDL
;
A
#
# COMPACT_ATOMS: atom_id res chain seq x y z
N GLY A 1 10.27 2.43 -7.17
CA GLY A 1 10.46 3.13 -5.90
C GLY A 1 11.60 2.53 -5.08
N ALA A 2 12.02 3.18 -4.00
CA ALA A 2 13.19 2.80 -3.19
C ALA A 2 13.12 1.39 -2.57
N TYR A 3 11.98 0.70 -2.65
CA TYR A 3 11.72 -0.55 -1.92
C TYR A 3 11.35 -1.75 -2.81
N GLY A 4 11.39 -1.62 -4.13
CA GLY A 4 11.07 -2.73 -5.02
C GLY A 4 10.38 -2.32 -6.32
N VAL A 5 10.06 -3.30 -7.14
CA VAL A 5 9.30 -3.15 -8.38
C VAL A 5 7.85 -3.50 -8.12
N VAL A 6 6.94 -2.67 -8.61
CA VAL A 6 5.50 -2.94 -8.58
C VAL A 6 5.03 -3.24 -9.99
N ALA A 7 4.31 -4.33 -10.17
CA ALA A 7 3.71 -4.75 -11.42
C ALA A 7 2.20 -4.94 -11.25
N LEU A 8 1.46 -4.73 -12.33
CA LEU A 8 0.05 -5.07 -12.38
C LEU A 8 -0.12 -6.57 -12.62
N GLY A 9 -1.12 -7.14 -11.98
CA GLY A 9 -1.54 -8.50 -12.18
C GLY A 9 -3.06 -8.62 -12.22
N VAL A 10 -3.55 -9.72 -12.78
CA VAL A 10 -4.99 -10.05 -12.74
C VAL A 10 -5.16 -11.35 -11.98
N HIS A 11 -5.96 -11.32 -10.92
CA HIS A 11 -6.31 -12.53 -10.19
C HIS A 11 -7.26 -13.39 -11.03
N ARG A 12 -6.78 -14.54 -11.54
CA ARG A 12 -7.48 -15.37 -12.53
C ARG A 12 -8.91 -15.77 -12.14
N LYS A 13 -9.13 -16.10 -10.86
CA LYS A 13 -10.45 -16.55 -10.40
C LYS A 13 -11.48 -15.43 -10.28
N SER A 14 -11.08 -14.26 -9.76
CA SER A 14 -12.00 -13.14 -9.54
C SER A 14 -11.95 -12.07 -10.64
N GLN A 15 -10.99 -12.17 -11.58
CA GLN A 15 -10.72 -11.18 -12.64
C GLN A 15 -10.41 -9.78 -12.10
N LYS A 16 -10.07 -9.66 -10.82
CA LYS A 16 -9.70 -8.37 -10.20
C LYS A 16 -8.26 -8.02 -10.50
N VAL A 17 -8.03 -6.75 -10.80
CA VAL A 17 -6.69 -6.19 -10.91
C VAL A 17 -6.06 -6.09 -9.53
N VAL A 18 -4.80 -6.43 -9.42
CA VAL A 18 -4.01 -6.40 -8.19
C VAL A 18 -2.64 -5.77 -8.45
N ALA A 19 -2.04 -5.19 -7.43
CA ALA A 19 -0.65 -4.75 -7.45
C ALA A 19 0.23 -5.85 -6.86
N ILE A 20 1.29 -6.22 -7.58
CA ILE A 20 2.28 -7.20 -7.15
C ILE A 20 3.58 -6.46 -6.85
N LYS A 21 3.93 -6.36 -5.57
CA LYS A 21 5.15 -5.71 -5.11
C LYS A 21 6.23 -6.76 -4.90
N LYS A 22 7.26 -6.72 -5.74
CA LYS A 22 8.48 -7.54 -5.58
C LYS A 22 9.47 -6.82 -4.69
N ILE A 23 9.93 -7.46 -3.63
CA ILE A 23 10.86 -6.93 -2.64
C ILE A 23 12.04 -7.87 -2.52
N GLN A 24 13.27 -7.34 -2.44
CA GLN A 24 14.49 -8.09 -2.15
C GLN A 24 15.06 -7.65 -0.78
N PRO A 25 14.50 -8.13 0.34
CA PRO A 25 14.77 -7.57 1.65
C PRO A 25 16.08 -8.05 2.27
N PHE A 26 16.66 -9.16 1.78
CA PHE A 26 17.71 -9.89 2.48
C PHE A 26 19.12 -9.30 2.33
N GLN A 27 19.30 -8.30 1.46
CA GLN A 27 20.60 -7.66 1.25
C GLN A 27 21.06 -6.79 2.43
N ARG A 28 20.12 -6.31 3.26
CA ARG A 28 20.38 -5.43 4.41
C ARG A 28 19.47 -5.79 5.57
N THR A 29 20.04 -6.11 6.73
CA THR A 29 19.30 -6.55 7.92
C THR A 29 18.22 -5.55 8.36
N LEU A 30 18.51 -4.25 8.39
CA LEU A 30 17.53 -3.23 8.77
C LEU A 30 16.37 -3.14 7.78
N PHE A 31 16.64 -3.31 6.49
CA PHE A 31 15.60 -3.32 5.46
C PHE A 31 14.73 -4.57 5.57
N CYS A 32 15.32 -5.73 5.85
CA CYS A 32 14.59 -6.95 6.10
C CYS A 32 13.63 -6.82 7.29
N LEU A 33 14.11 -6.28 8.41
CA LEU A 33 13.30 -6.05 9.61
C LEU A 33 12.15 -5.06 9.36
N ARG A 34 12.40 -4.00 8.60
CA ARG A 34 11.35 -3.02 8.21
C ARG A 34 10.30 -3.67 7.32
N THR A 35 10.72 -4.44 6.31
CA THR A 35 9.82 -5.16 5.41
C THR A 35 8.95 -6.16 6.17
N LEU A 36 9.55 -6.95 7.05
CA LEU A 36 8.83 -7.92 7.87
C LEU A 36 7.79 -7.24 8.78
N ARG A 37 8.15 -6.11 9.38
CA ARG A 37 7.25 -5.33 10.23
C ARG A 37 6.09 -4.75 9.43
N GLU A 38 6.35 -4.16 8.25
CA GLU A 38 5.33 -3.64 7.35
C GLU A 38 4.33 -4.74 6.96
N ILE A 39 4.82 -5.88 6.49
CA ILE A 39 3.98 -7.02 6.12
C ILE A 39 3.14 -7.51 7.32
N LYS A 40 3.76 -7.63 8.49
CA LYS A 40 3.08 -8.11 9.71
C LYS A 40 1.93 -7.17 10.11
N PHE A 41 2.13 -5.87 10.06
CA PHE A 41 1.09 -4.89 10.37
C PHE A 41 -0.02 -4.88 9.32
N LEU A 42 0.33 -4.76 8.04
CA LEU A 42 -0.65 -4.69 6.96
C LEU A 42 -1.53 -5.93 6.85
N ARG A 43 -1.03 -7.10 7.25
CA ARG A 43 -1.84 -8.34 7.31
C ARG A 43 -2.89 -8.31 8.41
N GLN A 44 -2.67 -7.54 9.47
CA GLN A 44 -3.59 -7.47 10.62
C GLN A 44 -4.59 -6.34 10.49
N PHE A 45 -4.29 -5.31 9.70
CA PHE A 45 -5.16 -4.16 9.53
C PHE A 45 -6.36 -4.49 8.62
N ASN A 46 -7.53 -4.01 9.05
CA ASN A 46 -8.75 -4.06 8.27
C ASN A 46 -9.49 -2.73 8.41
N HIS A 47 -9.22 -1.82 7.49
CA HIS A 47 -9.82 -0.49 7.48
C HIS A 47 -9.85 0.03 6.04
N PRO A 48 -10.93 0.71 5.59
CA PRO A 48 -11.08 1.18 4.20
C PRO A 48 -10.01 2.16 3.75
N ASN A 49 -9.38 2.90 4.68
CA ASN A 49 -8.31 3.85 4.36
C ASN A 49 -6.90 3.31 4.65
N ILE A 50 -6.72 2.02 4.79
CA ILE A 50 -5.41 1.36 4.90
C ILE A 50 -5.31 0.31 3.80
N ILE A 51 -4.26 0.39 2.99
CA ILE A 51 -4.01 -0.58 1.92
C ILE A 51 -3.95 -2.00 2.49
N ARG A 52 -4.62 -2.93 1.84
CA ARG A 52 -4.71 -4.30 2.30
C ARG A 52 -3.78 -5.22 1.55
N ILE A 53 -3.07 -6.09 2.27
CA ILE A 53 -2.39 -7.24 1.69
C ILE A 53 -3.45 -8.32 1.42
N LEU A 54 -3.57 -8.70 0.15
CA LEU A 54 -4.48 -9.76 -0.30
C LEU A 54 -3.84 -11.13 -0.15
N ASP A 55 -2.55 -11.23 -0.50
CA ASP A 55 -1.79 -12.47 -0.41
C ASP A 55 -0.28 -12.20 -0.40
N ILE A 56 0.51 -13.22 -0.02
CA ILE A 56 1.96 -13.23 -0.13
C ILE A 56 2.33 -14.54 -0.80
N GLN A 57 3.08 -14.46 -1.89
CA GLN A 57 3.51 -15.65 -2.60
C GLN A 57 4.44 -16.49 -1.71
N LYS A 58 4.07 -17.75 -1.52
CA LYS A 58 4.91 -18.73 -0.82
C LYS A 58 6.11 -19.07 -1.69
N PRO A 59 7.35 -19.03 -1.18
CA PRO A 59 8.54 -19.46 -1.92
C PRO A 59 8.48 -20.96 -2.19
N SER A 60 9.09 -21.38 -3.31
CA SER A 60 9.18 -22.80 -3.69
C SER A 60 10.13 -23.58 -2.79
N SER A 61 11.19 -22.94 -2.29
CA SER A 61 12.16 -23.50 -1.34
C SER A 61 12.76 -22.42 -0.45
N ILE A 62 13.31 -22.80 0.70
CA ILE A 62 14.01 -21.88 1.60
C ILE A 62 15.35 -21.47 0.99
N GLU A 63 16.05 -22.38 0.33
CA GLU A 63 17.38 -22.14 -0.26
C GLU A 63 17.36 -21.12 -1.40
N GLY A 64 16.26 -21.08 -2.17
CA GLY A 64 16.02 -20.10 -3.24
C GLY A 64 15.25 -18.85 -2.80
N PHE A 65 15.01 -18.65 -1.50
CA PHE A 65 14.20 -17.56 -0.99
C PHE A 65 15.00 -16.24 -0.91
N ASN A 66 15.05 -15.51 -2.04
CA ASN A 66 15.76 -14.23 -2.14
C ASN A 66 14.81 -13.04 -2.33
N GLU A 67 13.55 -13.31 -2.62
CA GLU A 67 12.54 -12.31 -3.00
C GLU A 67 11.23 -12.59 -2.30
N VAL A 68 10.51 -11.51 -1.97
CA VAL A 68 9.14 -11.57 -1.43
C VAL A 68 8.20 -10.90 -2.42
N TYR A 69 7.14 -11.57 -2.78
CA TYR A 69 6.07 -11.02 -3.61
C TYR A 69 4.83 -10.80 -2.76
N VAL A 70 4.48 -9.54 -2.57
CA VAL A 70 3.30 -9.12 -1.81
C VAL A 70 2.23 -8.70 -2.79
N ILE A 71 1.05 -9.33 -2.70
CA ILE A 71 -0.11 -9.02 -3.51
C ILE A 71 -1.01 -8.09 -2.70
N GLN A 72 -1.28 -6.90 -3.25
CA GLN A 72 -2.06 -5.85 -2.61
C GLN A 72 -3.23 -5.41 -3.50
N GLU A 73 -4.18 -4.70 -2.92
CA GLU A 73 -5.17 -3.98 -3.69
C GLU A 73 -4.49 -3.05 -4.68
N TYR A 74 -5.02 -2.99 -5.91
CA TYR A 74 -4.57 -2.03 -6.90
C TYR A 74 -5.18 -0.67 -6.61
N MET A 75 -4.38 0.37 -6.74
CA MET A 75 -4.79 1.76 -6.64
C MET A 75 -4.26 2.52 -7.85
N ASP A 76 -5.08 3.37 -8.44
CA ASP A 76 -4.81 4.00 -9.74
C ASP A 76 -3.64 4.98 -9.69
N ALA A 77 -3.52 5.75 -8.61
CA ALA A 77 -2.50 6.77 -8.44
C ALA A 77 -2.07 6.95 -6.97
N ASP A 78 -1.07 7.74 -6.75
CA ASP A 78 -0.78 8.36 -5.45
C ASP A 78 -1.23 9.83 -5.43
N LEU A 79 -1.46 10.37 -4.24
CA LEU A 79 -1.95 11.74 -4.08
C LEU A 79 -0.94 12.79 -4.58
N HIS A 80 0.37 12.48 -4.61
CA HIS A 80 1.37 13.37 -5.17
C HIS A 80 1.14 13.57 -6.67
N THR A 81 0.90 12.49 -7.40
CA THR A 81 0.57 12.51 -8.83
C THR A 81 -0.73 13.28 -9.07
N VAL A 82 -1.76 13.02 -8.27
CA VAL A 82 -3.05 13.72 -8.37
C VAL A 82 -2.89 15.24 -8.19
N ILE A 83 -2.16 15.69 -7.16
CA ILE A 83 -1.90 17.11 -6.91
C ILE A 83 -1.15 17.78 -8.09
N GLN A 84 -0.27 17.05 -8.76
CA GLN A 84 0.51 17.59 -9.88
C GLN A 84 -0.25 17.62 -11.22
N THR A 85 -1.23 16.75 -11.40
CA THR A 85 -1.90 16.54 -12.69
C THR A 85 -3.32 17.06 -12.73
N GLN A 86 -3.90 17.42 -11.60
CA GLN A 86 -5.31 17.85 -11.50
C GLN A 86 -5.45 19.09 -10.61
N GLU A 87 -6.39 19.95 -10.96
CA GLU A 87 -6.83 21.01 -10.06
C GLU A 87 -7.80 20.45 -9.02
N LEU A 88 -7.45 20.59 -7.75
CA LEU A 88 -8.27 20.13 -6.64
C LEU A 88 -9.13 21.27 -6.10
N SER A 89 -10.43 21.05 -6.03
CA SER A 89 -11.35 21.96 -5.32
C SER A 89 -11.16 21.83 -3.80
N ASP A 90 -11.66 22.82 -3.06
CA ASP A 90 -11.66 22.77 -1.60
C ASP A 90 -12.38 21.53 -1.05
N ASP A 91 -13.42 21.06 -1.73
CA ASP A 91 -14.17 19.88 -1.30
C ASP A 91 -13.38 18.60 -1.55
N HIS A 92 -12.60 18.49 -2.63
CA HIS A 92 -11.65 17.40 -2.84
C HIS A 92 -10.59 17.37 -1.73
N ILE A 93 -10.03 18.53 -1.36
CA ILE A 93 -9.02 18.64 -0.31
C ILE A 93 -9.60 18.19 1.04
N LYS A 94 -10.79 18.65 1.39
CA LYS A 94 -11.50 18.24 2.63
C LYS A 94 -11.75 16.74 2.65
N TYR A 95 -12.19 16.16 1.52
CA TYR A 95 -12.44 14.74 1.40
C TYR A 95 -11.18 13.91 1.62
N PHE A 96 -10.09 14.22 0.92
CA PHE A 96 -8.82 13.53 1.10
C PHE A 96 -8.33 13.64 2.55
N LEU A 97 -8.37 14.84 3.12
CA LEU A 97 -7.96 15.06 4.50
C LEU A 97 -8.79 14.23 5.48
N TYR A 98 -10.10 14.16 5.28
CA TYR A 98 -11.00 13.36 6.10
C TYR A 98 -10.64 11.87 6.04
N GLN A 99 -10.39 11.32 4.84
CA GLN A 99 -10.01 9.92 4.66
C GLN A 99 -8.65 9.61 5.31
N ILE A 100 -7.67 10.51 5.15
CA ILE A 100 -6.35 10.40 5.79
C ILE A 100 -6.51 10.36 7.31
N LEU A 101 -7.26 11.28 7.88
CA LEU A 101 -7.49 11.34 9.34
C LEU A 101 -8.19 10.08 9.88
N LYS A 102 -9.13 9.50 9.13
CA LYS A 102 -9.75 8.21 9.48
C LYS A 102 -8.71 7.08 9.51
N GLY A 103 -7.86 6.98 8.50
CA GLY A 103 -6.79 5.99 8.45
C GLY A 103 -5.79 6.17 9.59
N VAL A 104 -5.34 7.40 9.83
CA VAL A 104 -4.40 7.72 10.93
C VAL A 104 -5.02 7.41 12.30
N LYS A 105 -6.27 7.77 12.51
CA LYS A 105 -7.01 7.45 13.75
C LYS A 105 -7.03 5.93 14.00
N TYR A 106 -7.29 5.15 12.96
CA TYR A 106 -7.27 3.68 13.06
C TYR A 106 -5.87 3.17 13.42
N LEU A 107 -4.80 3.62 12.74
CA LEU A 107 -3.43 3.23 13.09
C LEU A 107 -3.10 3.56 14.55
N HIS A 108 -3.44 4.75 15.01
CA HIS A 108 -3.20 5.17 16.39
C HIS A 108 -3.97 4.32 17.40
N SER A 109 -5.21 3.93 17.09
CA SER A 109 -5.99 3.01 17.93
C SER A 109 -5.38 1.62 18.04
N CYS A 110 -4.60 1.20 17.03
CA CYS A 110 -3.81 -0.03 17.05
C CYS A 110 -2.41 0.15 17.67
N GLY A 111 -2.09 1.32 18.25
CA GLY A 111 -0.79 1.62 18.83
C GLY A 111 0.34 1.79 17.81
N VAL A 112 0.00 2.09 16.55
CA VAL A 112 0.96 2.23 15.43
C VAL A 112 1.02 3.67 14.96
N ILE A 113 2.25 4.18 14.79
CA ILE A 113 2.52 5.51 14.22
C ILE A 113 3.11 5.32 12.83
N HIS A 114 2.56 6.03 11.83
CA HIS A 114 2.95 5.89 10.42
C HIS A 114 4.38 6.36 10.15
N ARG A 115 4.79 7.50 10.67
CA ARG A 115 6.12 8.13 10.61
C ARG A 115 6.63 8.59 9.24
N ASP A 116 5.90 8.38 8.15
CA ASP A 116 6.26 8.85 6.80
C ASP A 116 5.01 9.27 5.99
N LEU A 117 4.13 10.06 6.63
CA LEU A 117 2.97 10.62 5.94
C LEU A 117 3.43 11.68 4.95
N LYS A 118 3.16 11.46 3.67
CA LYS A 118 3.41 12.37 2.56
C LYS A 118 2.54 11.97 1.37
N PRO A 119 2.24 12.87 0.43
CA PRO A 119 1.35 12.58 -0.70
C PRO A 119 1.74 11.35 -1.51
N ALA A 120 3.04 11.09 -1.71
CA ALA A 120 3.52 9.91 -2.43
C ALA A 120 3.24 8.56 -1.73
N ASN A 121 2.89 8.58 -0.44
CA ASN A 121 2.51 7.39 0.33
C ASN A 121 1.01 7.27 0.56
N LEU A 122 0.21 8.12 -0.05
CA LEU A 122 -1.26 8.13 0.00
C LEU A 122 -1.78 7.70 -1.35
N LEU A 123 -2.38 6.51 -1.40
CA LEU A 123 -2.87 5.91 -2.64
C LEU A 123 -4.34 6.30 -2.86
N VAL A 124 -4.71 6.49 -4.12
CA VAL A 124 -6.01 7.00 -4.54
C VAL A 124 -6.56 6.14 -5.68
N ASN A 125 -7.87 5.91 -5.69
CA ASN A 125 -8.58 5.33 -6.84
C ASN A 125 -9.28 6.44 -7.64
N GLU A 126 -9.19 6.36 -8.97
CA GLU A 126 -9.91 7.28 -9.88
C GLU A 126 -11.44 7.09 -9.82
N ASN A 127 -11.89 5.87 -9.57
CA ASN A 127 -13.31 5.49 -9.55
C ASN A 127 -13.99 5.70 -8.20
N SER A 128 -13.47 6.53 -7.33
CA SER A 128 -14.23 7.02 -6.18
C SER A 128 -15.27 8.04 -6.67
N GLU A 129 -16.29 7.56 -7.39
CA GLU A 129 -17.50 8.36 -7.75
C GLU A 129 -18.26 8.83 -6.50
N ASP A 130 -17.80 8.45 -5.32
CA ASP A 130 -18.23 8.93 -4.01
C ASP A 130 -17.23 9.95 -3.44
N LEU A 131 -16.84 10.89 -4.25
CA LEU A 131 -16.18 12.14 -3.81
C LEU A 131 -17.20 13.22 -3.57
#